data_047eeb695bf3ee8fddbd5bdada5a6061
#
_entry.id   047eeb695bf3ee8fddbd5bdada5a6061
#
_cell.length_a   1.000
_cell.length_b   1.000
_cell.length_c   1.000
_cell.angle_alpha   90.00
_cell.angle_beta   90.00
_cell.angle_gamma   90.00
#
_symmetry.space_group_name_H-M   'P 1'
#
loop_
_entity.id
_entity.type
_entity.pdbx_description
1 polymer ?
#
loop_
_entity_poly.entity_id
_entity_poly.type
_entity_poly.pdbx_seq_one_letter_code
_entity_poly.pdbx_strand_id
1 'polypeptide(L)'
;RWNEYYDVILTNPPFMTPKEGMVVHGKFKNKSKRCPDLFLDYLLQHLKPKGRAGIVVPDGTVSVENRLKLREDCLENGLYAVCELHGYTFKPYAGVKTHIMFFDKSLNNQKVLFIDIENDGFKLSAQRKEHNQNDLPAALKLIKKFRNGEKLDKNIDLKNEIIDFKEKKNTFFNF
;
A
#
# COMPACT_ATOMS: atom_id res chain seq x y z
N ARG A 1 -8.84 10.38 -17.27
CA ARG A 1 -8.72 9.70 -18.57
C ARG A 1 -9.07 8.23 -18.41
N TRP A 2 -10.36 7.89 -18.58
CA TRP A 2 -10.89 6.55 -18.29
C TRP A 2 -10.59 5.48 -19.36
N ASN A 3 -10.01 5.86 -20.49
CA ASN A 3 -9.70 4.94 -21.60
C ASN A 3 -8.19 4.66 -21.73
N GLU A 4 -7.39 5.11 -20.77
CA GLU A 4 -5.94 4.91 -20.78
C GLU A 4 -5.55 3.82 -19.77
N TYR A 5 -4.58 2.99 -20.17
CA TYR A 5 -4.03 1.92 -19.34
C TYR A 5 -2.51 2.08 -19.28
N TYR A 6 -1.94 1.76 -18.13
CA TYR A 6 -0.54 2.06 -17.82
C TYR A 6 0.24 0.81 -17.45
N ASP A 7 1.51 0.76 -17.86
CA ASP A 7 2.45 -0.30 -17.46
C ASP A 7 2.94 -0.09 -16.03
N VAL A 8 3.07 1.18 -15.61
CA VAL A 8 3.51 1.55 -14.25
C VAL A 8 2.67 2.71 -13.74
N ILE A 9 2.18 2.58 -12.50
CA ILE A 9 1.49 3.65 -11.78
C ILE A 9 2.19 3.86 -10.43
N LEU A 10 2.68 5.08 -10.17
CA LEU A 10 3.17 5.50 -8.86
C LEU A 10 2.38 6.73 -8.43
N THR A 11 1.79 6.69 -7.24
CA THR A 11 0.96 7.80 -6.76
C THR A 11 0.97 7.94 -5.25
N ASN A 12 0.92 9.19 -4.81
CA ASN A 12 0.64 9.58 -3.42
C ASN A 12 -0.62 10.48 -3.46
N PRO A 13 -1.81 9.90 -3.37
CA PRO A 13 -3.05 10.65 -3.43
C PRO A 13 -3.29 11.52 -2.20
N PRO A 14 -4.11 12.58 -2.29
CA PRO A 14 -4.47 13.37 -1.13
C PRO A 14 -5.30 12.54 -0.13
N PHE A 15 -5.00 12.67 1.18
CA PHE A 15 -5.68 11.95 2.27
C PHE A 15 -6.92 12.70 2.74
N MET A 16 -7.84 12.99 1.84
CA MET A 16 -9.02 13.78 2.14
C MET A 16 -10.31 13.10 1.65
N THR A 17 -11.42 13.54 2.21
CA THR A 17 -12.74 13.30 1.65
C THR A 17 -13.18 14.59 0.93
N PRO A 18 -13.65 14.51 -0.32
CA PRO A 18 -14.19 15.68 -1.01
C PRO A 18 -15.29 16.37 -0.21
N LYS A 19 -15.43 17.68 -0.41
CA LYS A 19 -16.47 18.49 0.25
C LYS A 19 -17.87 17.95 -0.06
N GLU A 20 -18.83 18.24 0.81
CA GLU A 20 -20.23 17.92 0.59
C GLU A 20 -20.73 18.47 -0.76
N GLY A 21 -21.59 17.69 -1.43
CA GLY A 21 -22.11 18.03 -2.76
C GLY A 21 -21.29 17.46 -3.94
N MET A 22 -20.07 16.98 -3.74
CA MET A 22 -19.35 16.29 -4.81
C MET A 22 -19.91 14.89 -5.04
N VAL A 23 -20.30 14.61 -6.26
CA VAL A 23 -20.79 13.29 -6.67
C VAL A 23 -19.62 12.48 -7.23
N VAL A 24 -19.42 11.28 -6.69
CA VAL A 24 -18.43 10.33 -7.21
C VAL A 24 -18.86 9.85 -8.59
N HIS A 25 -17.96 9.90 -9.55
CA HIS A 25 -18.24 9.48 -10.92
C HIS A 25 -18.62 8.00 -11.00
N GLY A 26 -19.68 7.66 -11.74
CA GLY A 26 -20.26 6.31 -11.80
C GLY A 26 -19.36 5.20 -12.35
N LYS A 27 -18.20 5.53 -12.93
CA LYS A 27 -17.20 4.54 -13.39
C LYS A 27 -16.35 3.94 -12.27
N PHE A 28 -16.34 4.56 -11.08
CA PHE A 28 -15.71 3.94 -9.92
C PHE A 28 -16.51 2.73 -9.46
N LYS A 29 -15.85 1.61 -9.24
CA LYS A 29 -16.45 0.39 -8.69
C LYS A 29 -16.70 0.54 -7.19
N ASN A 30 -15.78 1.24 -6.51
CA ASN A 30 -15.88 1.52 -5.08
C ASN A 30 -16.84 2.70 -4.84
N LYS A 31 -17.77 2.52 -3.90
CA LYS A 31 -18.73 3.56 -3.50
C LYS A 31 -18.19 4.51 -2.42
N SER A 32 -16.92 4.39 -2.05
CA SER A 32 -16.31 5.33 -1.10
C SER A 32 -16.30 6.76 -1.65
N LYS A 33 -16.41 7.73 -0.74
CA LYS A 33 -16.21 9.14 -1.06
C LYS A 33 -14.78 9.62 -0.75
N ARG A 34 -13.92 8.76 -0.18
CA ARG A 34 -12.55 9.13 0.21
C ARG A 34 -11.61 9.08 -0.99
N CYS A 35 -10.79 10.12 -1.16
CA CYS A 35 -9.83 10.17 -2.25
C CYS A 35 -8.89 8.96 -2.32
N PRO A 36 -8.25 8.49 -1.23
CA PRO A 36 -7.36 7.33 -1.29
C PRO A 36 -8.03 6.07 -1.83
N ASP A 37 -9.26 5.79 -1.42
CA ASP A 37 -10.03 4.62 -1.86
C ASP A 37 -10.39 4.71 -3.36
N LEU A 38 -10.73 5.91 -3.84
CA LEU A 38 -11.03 6.16 -5.25
C LEU A 38 -9.78 6.09 -6.13
N PHE A 39 -8.64 6.61 -5.65
CA PHE A 39 -7.36 6.48 -6.35
C PHE A 39 -6.91 5.04 -6.44
N LEU A 40 -7.10 4.25 -5.38
CA LEU A 40 -6.80 2.83 -5.38
C LEU A 40 -7.69 2.09 -6.38
N ASP A 41 -9.00 2.34 -6.38
CA ASP A 41 -9.94 1.77 -7.36
C ASP A 41 -9.56 2.15 -8.80
N TYR A 42 -9.22 3.42 -9.05
CA TYR A 42 -8.73 3.88 -10.36
C TYR A 42 -7.46 3.13 -10.79
N LEU A 43 -6.48 3.01 -9.90
CA LEU A 43 -5.23 2.29 -10.14
C LEU A 43 -5.50 0.84 -10.56
N LEU A 44 -6.35 0.12 -9.81
CA LEU A 44 -6.68 -1.28 -10.10
C LEU A 44 -7.36 -1.46 -11.46
N GLN A 45 -8.21 -0.49 -11.86
CA GLN A 45 -8.92 -0.53 -13.13
C GLN A 45 -8.02 -0.20 -14.33
N HIS A 46 -7.00 0.67 -14.15
CA HIS A 46 -6.19 1.22 -15.26
C HIS A 46 -4.77 0.63 -15.36
N LEU A 47 -4.40 -0.26 -14.43
CA LEU A 47 -3.16 -1.01 -14.54
C LEU A 47 -3.31 -2.11 -15.58
N LYS A 48 -2.43 -2.14 -16.58
CA LYS A 48 -2.40 -3.18 -17.62
C LYS A 48 -2.18 -4.59 -17.04
N PRO A 49 -2.56 -5.66 -17.74
CA PRO A 49 -2.05 -7.01 -17.45
C PRO A 49 -0.52 -6.98 -17.40
N LYS A 50 0.11 -7.54 -16.37
CA LYS A 50 1.55 -7.45 -16.07
C LYS A 50 2.04 -6.05 -15.67
N GLY A 51 1.18 -5.07 -15.50
CA GLY A 51 1.53 -3.76 -14.98
C GLY A 51 1.87 -3.80 -13.49
N ARG A 52 2.63 -2.81 -13.03
CA ARG A 52 3.09 -2.67 -11.65
C ARG A 52 2.67 -1.34 -11.08
N ALA A 53 2.37 -1.32 -9.78
CA ALA A 53 2.01 -0.07 -9.14
C ALA A 53 2.53 0.05 -7.71
N GLY A 54 2.68 1.29 -7.26
CA GLY A 54 2.90 1.67 -5.87
C GLY A 54 1.98 2.83 -5.51
N ILE A 55 1.29 2.71 -4.38
CA ILE A 55 0.41 3.77 -3.87
C ILE A 55 0.61 3.96 -2.38
N VAL A 56 0.68 5.22 -1.96
CA VAL A 56 0.65 5.59 -0.54
C VAL A 56 -0.80 5.79 -0.10
N VAL A 57 -1.19 5.12 0.97
CA VAL A 57 -2.55 5.22 1.52
C VAL A 57 -2.51 5.44 3.03
N PRO A 58 -3.48 6.15 3.62
CA PRO A 58 -3.57 6.27 5.06
C PRO A 58 -4.01 4.94 5.69
N ASP A 59 -3.64 4.72 6.95
CA ASP A 59 -3.93 3.50 7.72
C ASP A 59 -5.39 3.03 7.60
N GLY A 60 -6.35 3.92 7.73
CA GLY A 60 -7.76 3.58 7.59
C GLY A 60 -8.19 3.04 6.20
N THR A 61 -7.32 2.97 5.20
CA THR A 61 -7.62 2.29 3.91
C THR A 61 -7.39 0.78 4.03
N VAL A 62 -6.44 0.35 4.85
CA VAL A 62 -6.06 -1.06 5.01
C VAL A 62 -6.64 -1.70 6.28
N SER A 63 -6.80 -0.94 7.37
CA SER A 63 -7.17 -1.46 8.70
C SER A 63 -8.69 -1.54 8.98
N VAL A 64 -9.54 -0.79 8.27
CA VAL A 64 -10.96 -0.69 8.61
C VAL A 64 -11.80 -1.83 8.01
N GLU A 65 -12.64 -2.46 8.84
CA GLU A 65 -13.49 -3.61 8.50
C GLU A 65 -14.38 -3.42 7.27
N ASN A 66 -15.02 -2.26 7.14
CA ASN A 66 -15.99 -2.00 6.08
C ASN A 66 -15.38 -1.88 4.66
N ARG A 67 -14.08 -2.21 4.49
CA ARG A 67 -13.36 -2.19 3.20
C ARG A 67 -12.94 -3.57 2.71
N LEU A 68 -13.59 -4.62 3.17
CA LEU A 68 -13.30 -6.00 2.75
C LEU A 68 -13.26 -6.12 1.24
N LYS A 69 -14.27 -5.62 0.52
CA LYS A 69 -14.32 -5.69 -0.94
C LYS A 69 -13.14 -5.00 -1.61
N LEU A 70 -12.72 -3.83 -1.14
CA LEU A 70 -11.56 -3.12 -1.70
C LEU A 70 -10.27 -3.92 -1.49
N ARG A 71 -10.12 -4.59 -0.34
CA ARG A 71 -8.96 -5.45 -0.06
C ARG A 71 -8.95 -6.71 -0.92
N GLU A 72 -10.11 -7.35 -1.11
CA GLU A 72 -10.26 -8.47 -2.05
C GLU A 72 -9.86 -8.05 -3.46
N ASP A 73 -10.37 -6.91 -3.94
CA ASP A 73 -10.00 -6.35 -5.24
C ASP A 73 -8.49 -6.07 -5.35
N CYS A 74 -7.82 -5.64 -4.27
CA CYS A 74 -6.36 -5.49 -4.22
C CYS A 74 -5.63 -6.84 -4.39
N LEU A 75 -6.05 -7.86 -3.66
CA LEU A 75 -5.46 -9.21 -3.74
C LEU A 75 -5.64 -9.80 -5.14
N GLU A 76 -6.83 -9.70 -5.71
CA GLU A 76 -7.14 -10.16 -7.07
C GLU A 76 -6.35 -9.41 -8.15
N ASN A 77 -5.90 -8.21 -7.87
CA ASN A 77 -5.10 -7.38 -8.80
C ASN A 77 -3.59 -7.37 -8.48
N GLY A 78 -3.10 -8.38 -7.77
CA GLY A 78 -1.68 -8.62 -7.59
C GLY A 78 -1.02 -7.78 -6.50
N LEU A 79 -1.75 -7.44 -5.42
CA LEU A 79 -1.13 -6.93 -4.20
C LEU A 79 -0.15 -7.98 -3.66
N TYR A 80 1.13 -7.63 -3.53
CA TYR A 80 2.14 -8.57 -3.07
C TYR A 80 2.98 -8.07 -1.90
N ALA A 81 3.03 -6.76 -1.64
CA ALA A 81 3.72 -6.22 -0.48
C ALA A 81 3.03 -4.97 0.07
N VAL A 82 3.10 -4.79 1.38
CA VAL A 82 2.62 -3.63 2.12
C VAL A 82 3.70 -3.21 3.10
N CYS A 83 4.15 -1.96 3.02
CA CYS A 83 5.04 -1.35 4.00
C CYS A 83 4.26 -0.39 4.88
N GLU A 84 4.28 -0.61 6.17
CA GLU A 84 3.78 0.32 7.16
C GLU A 84 4.83 1.39 7.44
N LEU A 85 4.40 2.65 7.46
CA LEU A 85 5.21 3.81 7.79
C LEU A 85 4.63 4.49 9.03
N HIS A 86 5.48 4.89 9.96
CA HIS A 86 5.01 5.55 11.18
C HIS A 86 4.43 6.95 10.92
N GLY A 87 3.64 7.46 11.87
CA GLY A 87 2.91 8.72 11.70
C GLY A 87 3.76 10.00 11.59
N TYR A 88 5.07 9.92 11.78
CA TYR A 88 5.99 11.05 11.56
C TYR A 88 6.52 11.15 10.15
N THR A 89 6.40 10.11 9.31
CA THR A 89 7.00 10.06 7.97
C THR A 89 6.64 11.28 7.11
N PHE A 90 5.41 11.75 7.17
CA PHE A 90 4.94 12.90 6.40
C PHE A 90 4.84 14.21 7.19
N LYS A 91 5.45 14.29 8.37
CA LYS A 91 5.56 15.57 9.08
C LYS A 91 6.45 16.56 8.31
N PRO A 92 6.12 17.88 8.34
CA PRO A 92 5.04 18.55 9.10
C PRO A 92 3.66 18.51 8.43
N TYR A 93 3.53 17.97 7.21
CA TYR A 93 2.31 18.06 6.38
C TYR A 93 1.18 17.17 6.86
N ALA A 94 1.49 15.96 7.31
CA ALA A 94 0.51 15.02 7.85
C ALA A 94 1.08 14.26 9.04
N GLY A 95 0.24 13.94 10.01
CA GLY A 95 0.59 13.14 11.20
C GLY A 95 -0.16 11.80 11.23
N VAL A 96 -0.42 11.23 10.07
CA VAL A 96 -1.21 10.01 9.91
C VAL A 96 -0.27 8.85 9.59
N LYS A 97 -0.46 7.73 10.27
CA LYS A 97 0.15 6.46 9.91
C LYS A 97 -0.26 6.08 8.48
N THR A 98 0.67 5.66 7.67
CA THR A 98 0.45 5.39 6.26
C THR A 98 1.04 4.05 5.85
N HIS A 99 0.58 3.54 4.71
CA HIS A 99 1.09 2.32 4.12
C HIS A 99 1.47 2.57 2.66
N ILE A 100 2.52 1.90 2.20
CA ILE A 100 2.83 1.80 0.77
C ILE A 100 2.38 0.42 0.32
N MET A 101 1.44 0.37 -0.61
CA MET A 101 0.95 -0.87 -1.21
C MET A 101 1.61 -1.09 -2.57
N PHE A 102 2.16 -2.27 -2.81
CA PHE A 102 2.83 -2.65 -4.05
C PHE A 102 2.06 -3.72 -4.81
N PHE A 103 1.84 -3.46 -6.09
CA PHE A 103 1.08 -4.33 -6.99
C PHE A 103 1.93 -4.80 -8.16
N ASP A 104 1.73 -6.04 -8.57
CA ASP A 104 2.21 -6.61 -9.82
C ASP A 104 1.17 -7.59 -10.37
N LYS A 105 0.47 -7.19 -11.42
CA LYS A 105 -0.58 -8.01 -12.04
C LYS A 105 -0.07 -9.26 -12.76
N SER A 106 1.25 -9.44 -12.86
CA SER A 106 1.82 -10.69 -13.37
C SER A 106 1.88 -11.79 -12.30
N LEU A 107 1.76 -11.40 -11.02
CA LEU A 107 1.81 -12.34 -9.90
C LEU A 107 0.42 -12.94 -9.66
N ASN A 108 0.33 -14.25 -9.72
CA ASN A 108 -0.89 -14.99 -9.37
C ASN A 108 -0.69 -15.68 -8.02
N ASN A 109 -0.35 -14.89 -7.00
CA ASN A 109 -0.21 -15.39 -5.64
C ASN A 109 -1.20 -14.66 -4.71
N GLN A 110 -1.55 -15.30 -3.61
CA GLN A 110 -2.38 -14.72 -2.56
C GLN A 110 -1.56 -14.48 -1.27
N LYS A 111 -0.23 -14.48 -1.41
CA LYS A 111 0.68 -14.16 -0.32
C LYS A 111 1.09 -12.71 -0.40
N VAL A 112 0.99 -12.02 0.71
CA VAL A 112 1.39 -10.63 0.83
C VAL A 112 2.48 -10.52 1.90
N LEU A 113 3.58 -9.87 1.53
CA LEU A 113 4.66 -9.53 2.44
C LEU A 113 4.31 -8.22 3.15
N PHE A 114 4.24 -8.26 4.47
CA PHE A 114 4.08 -7.08 5.31
C PHE A 114 5.41 -6.70 5.93
N ILE A 115 5.73 -5.41 5.94
CA ILE A 115 6.96 -4.86 6.48
C ILE A 115 6.63 -3.65 7.33
N ASP A 116 7.15 -3.60 8.54
CA ASP A 116 7.08 -2.44 9.42
C ASP A 116 8.38 -1.63 9.29
N ILE A 117 8.27 -0.37 8.88
CA ILE A 117 9.37 0.58 8.73
C ILE A 117 9.41 1.44 9.99
N GLU A 118 10.28 1.09 10.92
CA GLU A 118 10.46 1.84 12.16
C GLU A 118 11.38 3.06 11.95
N ASN A 119 12.35 2.95 11.04
CA ASN A 119 13.32 3.99 10.76
C ASN A 119 13.37 4.31 9.26
N ASP A 120 13.06 5.51 8.89
CA ASP A 120 13.03 5.96 7.48
C ASP A 120 14.19 6.92 7.12
N GLY A 121 15.27 6.93 7.93
CA GLY A 121 16.42 7.81 7.75
C GLY A 121 16.26 9.19 8.38
N PHE A 122 15.18 9.42 9.13
CA PHE A 122 14.92 10.68 9.80
C PHE A 122 14.46 10.48 11.24
N LYS A 123 14.74 11.45 12.11
CA LYS A 123 14.27 11.43 13.51
C LYS A 123 12.74 11.47 13.56
N LEU A 124 12.16 10.77 14.51
CA LEU A 124 10.72 10.74 14.80
C LEU A 124 10.28 12.04 15.48
N SER A 125 10.37 13.15 14.76
CA SER A 125 10.04 14.49 15.24
C SER A 125 9.38 15.31 14.15
N ALA A 126 8.71 16.40 14.52
CA ALA A 126 8.08 17.29 13.54
C ALA A 126 9.08 17.94 12.56
N GLN A 127 10.34 18.10 12.96
CA GLN A 127 11.38 18.73 12.14
C GLN A 127 12.07 17.76 11.18
N ARG A 128 11.89 16.46 11.36
CA ARG A 128 12.41 15.42 10.44
C ARG A 128 13.91 15.61 10.10
N LYS A 129 14.77 15.79 11.10
CA LYS A 129 16.22 15.86 10.89
C LYS A 129 16.76 14.50 10.48
N GLU A 130 17.71 14.48 9.56
CA GLU A 130 18.38 13.25 9.10
C GLU A 130 18.91 12.41 10.27
N HIS A 131 18.85 11.09 10.11
CA HIS A 131 19.31 10.11 11.08
C HIS A 131 19.91 8.90 10.35
N ASN A 132 20.90 8.24 10.97
CA ASN A 132 21.64 7.15 10.33
C ASN A 132 20.84 5.83 10.24
N GLN A 133 19.80 5.66 11.06
CA GLN A 133 18.95 4.47 11.01
C GLN A 133 17.95 4.58 9.86
N ASN A 134 18.01 3.62 8.93
CA ASN A 134 17.18 3.63 7.73
C ASN A 134 16.87 2.21 7.27
N ASP A 135 15.63 1.79 7.43
CA ASP A 135 15.13 0.46 7.08
C ASP A 135 14.76 0.33 5.60
N LEU A 136 14.61 1.46 4.89
CA LEU A 136 14.12 1.48 3.50
C LEU A 136 14.98 0.65 2.53
N PRO A 137 16.34 0.69 2.59
CA PRO A 137 17.17 -0.15 1.72
C PRO A 137 16.98 -1.65 1.96
N ALA A 138 16.84 -2.07 3.23
CA ALA A 138 16.59 -3.46 3.60
C ALA A 138 15.18 -3.90 3.14
N ALA A 139 14.16 -3.07 3.36
CA ALA A 139 12.80 -3.30 2.91
C ALA A 139 12.73 -3.45 1.38
N LEU A 140 13.39 -2.56 0.64
CA LEU A 140 13.44 -2.64 -0.84
C LEU A 140 14.06 -3.95 -1.33
N LYS A 141 15.14 -4.40 -0.69
CA LYS A 141 15.79 -5.69 -1.00
C LYS A 141 14.84 -6.86 -0.74
N LEU A 142 14.13 -6.83 0.39
CA LEU A 142 13.17 -7.85 0.79
C LEU A 142 11.99 -7.93 -0.18
N ILE A 143 11.41 -6.80 -0.54
CA ILE A 143 10.30 -6.69 -1.51
C ILE A 143 10.71 -7.26 -2.88
N LYS A 144 11.91 -6.91 -3.37
CA LYS A 144 12.42 -7.42 -4.64
C LYS A 144 12.58 -8.93 -4.61
N LYS A 145 13.19 -9.50 -3.57
CA LYS A 145 13.34 -10.95 -3.39
C LYS A 145 11.99 -11.65 -3.35
N PHE A 146 11.05 -11.14 -2.55
CA PHE A 146 9.73 -11.73 -2.41
C PHE A 146 8.96 -11.71 -3.74
N ARG A 147 8.99 -10.59 -4.46
CA ARG A 147 8.37 -10.46 -5.79
C ARG A 147 8.93 -11.49 -6.77
N ASN A 148 10.24 -11.75 -6.73
CA ASN A 148 10.91 -12.70 -7.62
C ASN A 148 10.73 -14.17 -7.19
N GLY A 149 10.02 -14.45 -6.09
CA GLY A 149 9.88 -15.81 -5.54
C GLY A 149 11.16 -16.35 -4.89
N GLU A 150 12.12 -15.49 -4.59
CA GLU A 150 13.38 -15.87 -3.94
C GLU A 150 13.16 -16.13 -2.45
N LYS A 151 13.99 -16.99 -1.87
CA LYS A 151 13.98 -17.27 -0.43
C LYS A 151 14.39 -16.03 0.35
N LEU A 152 13.57 -15.67 1.34
CA LEU A 152 13.87 -14.55 2.22
C LEU A 152 14.89 -14.96 3.29
N ASP A 153 15.81 -14.05 3.59
CA ASP A 153 16.82 -14.26 4.64
C ASP A 153 16.13 -14.20 6.01
N LYS A 154 16.35 -15.22 6.85
CA LYS A 154 15.77 -15.29 8.20
C LYS A 154 16.36 -14.28 9.18
N ASN A 155 17.54 -13.73 8.88
CA ASN A 155 18.31 -12.84 9.77
C ASN A 155 18.25 -11.36 9.31
N ILE A 156 17.14 -10.95 8.69
CA ILE A 156 16.93 -9.54 8.37
C ILE A 156 16.44 -8.85 9.65
N ASP A 157 17.20 -7.85 10.09
CA ASP A 157 16.84 -6.98 11.21
C ASP A 157 15.76 -5.97 10.75
N LEU A 158 14.60 -6.51 10.42
CA LEU A 158 13.43 -5.78 9.95
C LEU A 158 12.18 -6.60 10.28
N LYS A 159 11.27 -6.00 11.00
CA LYS A 159 10.00 -6.66 11.34
C LYS A 159 9.18 -6.89 10.07
N ASN A 160 8.92 -8.16 9.77
CA ASN A 160 8.17 -8.55 8.59
C ASN A 160 7.37 -9.83 8.81
N GLU A 161 6.27 -9.98 8.07
CA GLU A 161 5.42 -11.17 8.07
C GLU A 161 4.90 -11.48 6.66
N ILE A 162 4.76 -12.76 6.34
CA ILE A 162 4.08 -13.19 5.11
C ILE A 162 2.73 -13.77 5.49
N ILE A 163 1.65 -13.17 5.00
CA ILE A 163 0.30 -13.65 5.20
C ILE A 163 -0.20 -14.35 3.92
N ASP A 164 -0.66 -15.59 4.07
CA ASP A 164 -1.32 -16.35 3.00
C ASP A 164 -2.83 -16.20 3.14
N PHE A 165 -3.43 -15.45 2.22
CA PHE A 165 -4.87 -15.17 2.22
C PHE A 165 -5.74 -16.33 1.70
N LYS A 166 -5.15 -17.39 1.13
CA LYS A 166 -5.91 -18.63 0.85
C LYS A 166 -6.36 -19.30 2.13
N GLU A 167 -5.52 -19.26 3.16
CA GLU A 167 -5.77 -19.92 4.44
C GLU A 167 -6.55 -19.04 5.42
N LYS A 168 -6.41 -17.71 5.28
CA LYS A 168 -6.96 -16.71 6.21
C LYS A 168 -8.00 -15.80 5.53
N LYS A 169 -9.16 -16.34 5.13
CA LYS A 169 -10.22 -15.56 4.46
C LYS A 169 -10.77 -14.35 5.25
N ASN A 170 -10.54 -14.27 6.56
CA ASN A 170 -11.09 -13.24 7.45
C ASN A 170 -10.04 -12.50 8.30
N THR A 171 -8.78 -12.56 7.94
CA THR A 171 -7.76 -11.88 8.74
C THR A 171 -7.71 -10.40 8.34
N PHE A 172 -8.07 -9.53 9.29
CA PHE A 172 -7.82 -8.10 9.19
C PHE A 172 -6.33 -7.83 9.10
N PHE A 173 -5.94 -6.78 8.36
CA PHE A 173 -4.59 -6.22 8.42
C PHE A 173 -4.42 -5.50 9.78
N ASN A 174 -4.43 -6.25 10.87
CA ASN A 174 -4.08 -5.75 12.19
C ASN A 174 -2.61 -6.10 12.45
N PHE A 175 -1.77 -5.09 12.38
CA PHE A 175 -0.36 -5.13 12.80
C PHE A 175 -0.18 -4.58 14.19
#